data_b206c3200be6033d047dbb41de335f43
#
_entry.id   b206c3200be6033d047dbb41de335f43
#
_cell.length_a   1.000
_cell.length_b   1.000
_cell.length_c   1.000
_cell.angle_alpha   90.00
_cell.angle_beta   90.00
_cell.angle_gamma   90.00
#
_symmetry.space_group_name_H-M   'P 1'
#
loop_
_entity.id
_entity.type
_entity.pdbx_description
1 polymer ?
#
loop_
_entity_poly.entity_id
_entity_poly.type
_entity_poly.pdbx_seq_one_letter_code
_entity_poly.pdbx_strand_id
1 'polypeptide(L)'
;MALVVDAGRRRAGRAPLCHGAACEGRDPMRLICGIGPDTLASHRTATGAHVELRHSKKCGASWARTWGTEIGDRLDVTAGGPTHEVRIGNKDDAAAFMYTEMTEVGPGSTVRACFRPATADAERECFEARVGGTTTTGPRGLDTAGGE
;
A
#
# COMPACT_ATOMS: atom_id res chain seq x y z
N MET A 1 -39.85 -9.19 0.48
CA MET A 1 -39.45 -7.79 0.33
C MET A 1 -38.19 -7.47 1.08
N ALA A 2 -38.24 -7.62 2.41
CA ALA A 2 -37.10 -7.27 3.24
C ALA A 2 -35.86 -8.07 2.87
N LEU A 3 -36.03 -9.31 2.46
CA LEU A 3 -34.88 -10.17 2.15
C LEU A 3 -34.10 -9.66 0.95
N VAL A 4 -34.79 -9.16 -0.05
CA VAL A 4 -34.12 -8.64 -1.25
C VAL A 4 -33.28 -7.42 -0.90
N VAL A 5 -33.85 -6.54 -0.08
CA VAL A 5 -33.15 -5.34 0.36
C VAL A 5 -31.93 -5.70 1.18
N ASP A 6 -32.06 -6.71 2.06
CA ASP A 6 -30.95 -7.12 2.89
C ASP A 6 -29.80 -7.68 2.05
N ALA A 7 -30.10 -8.44 1.03
CA ALA A 7 -29.06 -8.99 0.16
C ALA A 7 -28.30 -7.86 -0.53
N GLY A 8 -29.03 -6.86 -0.99
CA GLY A 8 -28.39 -5.70 -1.63
C GLY A 8 -27.51 -4.93 -0.65
N ARG A 9 -27.99 -4.77 0.56
CA ARG A 9 -27.22 -4.06 1.57
C ARG A 9 -25.94 -4.79 1.94
N ARG A 10 -26.00 -6.10 2.00
CA ARG A 10 -24.79 -6.86 2.31
C ARG A 10 -23.71 -6.65 1.28
N ARG A 11 -24.09 -6.61 0.00
CA ARG A 11 -23.12 -6.31 -1.04
C ARG A 11 -22.60 -4.90 -0.93
N ALA A 12 -23.50 -3.97 -0.66
CA ALA A 12 -23.11 -2.59 -0.48
C ALA A 12 -22.17 -2.43 0.70
N GLY A 13 -22.35 -3.27 1.75
CA GLY A 13 -21.47 -3.23 2.90
C GLY A 13 -20.03 -3.60 2.60
N ARG A 14 -19.77 -4.22 1.44
CA ARG A 14 -18.41 -4.52 1.02
C ARG A 14 -17.80 -3.42 0.16
N ALA A 15 -18.56 -2.40 -0.14
CA ALA A 15 -18.04 -1.28 -0.91
C ALA A 15 -17.09 -0.45 -0.05
N PRO A 16 -16.11 0.20 -0.67
CA PRO A 16 -15.19 1.07 0.06
C PRO A 16 -15.95 2.18 0.80
N LEU A 17 -15.43 2.54 1.96
CA LEU A 17 -16.04 3.55 2.81
C LEU A 17 -15.41 4.92 2.64
N CYS A 18 -14.44 5.06 1.75
CA CYS A 18 -13.84 6.35 1.41
C CYS A 18 -13.44 6.36 -0.05
N HIS A 19 -13.19 7.56 -0.57
CA HIS A 19 -12.68 7.73 -1.92
C HIS A 19 -11.84 9.01 -1.97
N GLY A 20 -10.69 8.94 -2.64
CA GLY A 20 -9.86 10.11 -2.84
C GLY A 20 -9.34 10.70 -1.54
N ALA A 21 -9.50 12.00 -1.39
CA ALA A 21 -9.01 12.73 -0.22
C ALA A 21 -9.56 12.19 1.09
N ALA A 22 -10.76 11.63 1.08
CA ALA A 22 -11.35 11.07 2.30
C ALA A 22 -10.61 9.84 2.79
N CYS A 23 -9.77 9.22 1.95
CA CYS A 23 -8.97 8.07 2.35
C CYS A 23 -7.62 8.46 2.96
N GLU A 24 -7.20 9.71 2.80
CA GLU A 24 -5.89 10.15 3.26
C GLU A 24 -5.74 9.93 4.77
N GLY A 25 -4.68 9.22 5.17
CA GLY A 25 -4.42 8.97 6.57
C GLY A 25 -5.35 7.95 7.22
N ARG A 26 -6.08 7.18 6.43
CA ARG A 26 -7.04 6.22 6.95
C ARG A 26 -6.53 4.80 6.76
N ASP A 27 -7.04 3.90 7.59
CA ASP A 27 -6.64 2.49 7.56
C ASP A 27 -7.29 1.77 6.38
N PRO A 28 -6.50 1.14 5.49
CA PRO A 28 -7.07 0.51 4.29
C PRO A 28 -8.01 -0.65 4.61
N MET A 29 -7.80 -1.35 5.71
CA MET A 29 -8.67 -2.46 6.06
C MET A 29 -9.98 -1.96 6.63
N ARG A 30 -9.96 -0.95 7.48
CA ARG A 30 -11.17 -0.39 8.07
C ARG A 30 -12.07 0.27 7.04
N LEU A 31 -11.45 0.89 6.05
CA LEU A 31 -12.21 1.61 5.03
C LEU A 31 -12.58 0.71 3.85
N ILE A 32 -12.31 -0.59 3.98
CA ILE A 32 -12.67 -1.60 2.98
C ILE A 32 -12.04 -1.29 1.63
N CYS A 33 -10.80 -0.85 1.68
CA CYS A 33 -10.00 -0.61 0.47
C CYS A 33 -9.13 -1.82 0.14
N GLY A 34 -9.01 -2.75 1.08
CA GLY A 34 -8.14 -3.91 0.92
C GLY A 34 -8.76 -5.10 0.20
N ILE A 35 -9.92 -4.94 -0.41
CA ILE A 35 -10.56 -6.01 -1.17
C ILE A 35 -10.19 -5.86 -2.63
N GLY A 36 -9.41 -6.83 -3.14
CA GLY A 36 -9.02 -6.84 -4.55
C GLY A 36 -8.11 -5.70 -4.98
N PRO A 37 -7.19 -5.24 -4.13
CA PRO A 37 -6.29 -4.17 -4.55
C PRO A 37 -5.26 -4.70 -5.54
N ASP A 38 -4.70 -3.79 -6.33
CA ASP A 38 -3.58 -4.11 -7.19
C ASP A 38 -2.29 -4.05 -6.41
N THR A 39 -1.37 -4.97 -6.71
CA THR A 39 0.00 -4.86 -6.20
C THR A 39 0.81 -4.11 -7.23
N LEU A 40 1.27 -2.92 -6.88
CA LEU A 40 2.02 -2.08 -7.79
C LEU A 40 3.49 -2.48 -7.86
N ALA A 41 4.05 -2.92 -6.74
CA ALA A 41 5.45 -3.31 -6.65
C ALA A 41 5.64 -4.21 -5.44
N SER A 42 6.63 -5.10 -5.54
CA SER A 42 7.03 -6.00 -4.46
C SER A 42 8.53 -5.90 -4.30
N HIS A 43 8.98 -5.91 -3.06
CA HIS A 43 10.40 -5.78 -2.77
C HIS A 43 10.75 -6.60 -1.53
N ARG A 44 11.88 -7.29 -1.58
CA ARG A 44 12.40 -7.98 -0.41
C ARG A 44 13.64 -7.24 0.05
N THR A 45 13.64 -6.80 1.31
CA THR A 45 14.73 -5.99 1.84
C THR A 45 15.96 -6.85 2.13
N ALA A 46 17.09 -6.18 2.32
CA ALA A 46 18.34 -6.86 2.65
C ALA A 46 18.25 -7.65 3.96
N THR A 47 17.40 -7.21 4.89
CA THR A 47 17.20 -7.91 6.16
C THR A 47 16.15 -9.00 6.08
N GLY A 48 15.55 -9.22 4.91
CA GLY A 48 14.61 -10.31 4.68
C GLY A 48 13.15 -9.97 4.83
N ALA A 49 12.81 -8.73 5.13
CA ALA A 49 11.42 -8.32 5.20
C ALA A 49 10.83 -8.19 3.80
N HIS A 50 9.56 -8.48 3.69
CA HIS A 50 8.83 -8.29 2.43
C HIS A 50 8.06 -6.99 2.51
N VAL A 51 8.03 -6.25 1.40
CA VAL A 51 7.30 -4.99 1.32
C VAL A 51 6.56 -4.95 0.00
N GLU A 52 5.30 -4.51 0.04
CA GLU A 52 4.50 -4.34 -1.17
C GLU A 52 3.83 -2.98 -1.17
N LEU A 53 3.80 -2.35 -2.34
CA LEU A 53 2.97 -1.18 -2.59
C LEU A 53 1.65 -1.66 -3.17
N ARG A 54 0.56 -1.26 -2.54
CA ARG A 54 -0.79 -1.69 -2.91
C ARG A 54 -1.61 -0.48 -3.32
N HIS A 55 -2.58 -0.68 -4.19
CA HIS A 55 -3.43 0.40 -4.67
C HIS A 55 -4.85 -0.08 -4.85
N SER A 56 -5.80 0.74 -4.41
CA SER A 56 -7.21 0.51 -4.66
C SER A 56 -7.71 1.56 -5.64
N LYS A 57 -8.14 1.12 -6.82
CA LYS A 57 -8.72 2.04 -7.79
C LYS A 57 -9.99 2.67 -7.26
N LYS A 58 -10.81 1.88 -6.58
CA LYS A 58 -12.09 2.37 -6.05
C LYS A 58 -11.88 3.41 -4.98
N CYS A 59 -10.86 3.23 -4.14
CA CYS A 59 -10.58 4.21 -3.08
C CYS A 59 -9.74 5.38 -3.59
N GLY A 60 -9.03 5.20 -4.71
CA GLY A 60 -8.13 6.24 -5.21
C GLY A 60 -6.99 6.48 -4.25
N ALA A 61 -6.47 5.41 -3.64
CA ALA A 61 -5.47 5.54 -2.59
C ALA A 61 -4.56 4.32 -2.58
N SER A 62 -3.35 4.53 -2.07
CA SER A 62 -2.33 3.49 -1.98
C SER A 62 -1.82 3.39 -0.55
N TRP A 63 -1.24 2.25 -0.24
CA TRP A 63 -0.60 2.01 1.04
C TRP A 63 0.52 1.00 0.84
N ALA A 64 1.33 0.84 1.87
CA ALA A 64 2.37 -0.18 1.86
C ALA A 64 2.06 -1.22 2.93
N ARG A 65 2.44 -2.45 2.68
CA ARG A 65 2.33 -3.50 3.69
C ARG A 65 3.63 -4.27 3.76
N THR A 66 3.89 -4.86 4.91
CA THR A 66 5.14 -5.57 5.15
C THR A 66 4.89 -6.77 6.06
N TRP A 67 5.75 -7.77 5.94
CA TRP A 67 5.75 -8.94 6.82
C TRP A 67 7.16 -9.51 6.87
N GLY A 68 7.41 -10.39 7.83
CA GLY A 68 8.75 -10.92 8.03
C GLY A 68 9.68 -9.88 8.62
N THR A 69 9.14 -9.01 9.46
CA THR A 69 9.86 -7.87 10.02
C THR A 69 10.43 -8.17 11.39
N GLU A 70 11.22 -7.21 11.91
CA GLU A 70 11.77 -7.25 13.25
C GLU A 70 11.29 -6.03 14.02
N ILE A 71 11.23 -6.17 15.35
CA ILE A 71 10.84 -5.06 16.21
C ILE A 71 11.78 -3.88 15.97
N GLY A 72 11.18 -2.71 15.74
CA GLY A 72 11.92 -1.48 15.45
C GLY A 72 11.98 -1.13 13.96
N ASP A 73 11.63 -2.06 13.08
CA ASP A 73 11.54 -1.74 11.66
C ASP A 73 10.46 -0.71 11.43
N ARG A 74 10.62 0.12 10.39
CA ARG A 74 9.65 1.15 10.02
C ARG A 74 9.40 1.09 8.52
N LEU A 75 8.16 1.35 8.16
CA LEU A 75 7.74 1.41 6.76
C LEU A 75 6.92 2.65 6.56
N ASP A 76 7.20 3.41 5.49
CA ASP A 76 6.37 4.57 5.19
C ASP A 76 5.96 4.58 3.73
N VAL A 77 4.93 5.39 3.44
CA VAL A 77 4.42 5.58 2.08
C VAL A 77 4.11 7.05 1.87
N THR A 78 4.38 7.53 0.67
CA THR A 78 4.03 8.90 0.28
C THR A 78 3.79 8.96 -1.22
N ALA A 79 2.96 9.89 -1.63
CA ALA A 79 2.67 10.14 -3.04
C ALA A 79 2.83 11.64 -3.35
N GLY A 80 3.79 12.28 -2.70
CA GLY A 80 4.06 13.70 -2.90
C GLY A 80 3.40 14.61 -1.88
N GLY A 81 2.52 14.07 -1.06
CA GLY A 81 1.87 14.79 0.03
C GLY A 81 2.36 14.27 1.37
N PRO A 82 1.44 14.06 2.31
CA PRO A 82 1.82 13.56 3.62
C PRO A 82 2.47 12.18 3.54
N THR A 83 3.34 11.90 4.49
CA THR A 83 3.97 10.59 4.64
C THR A 83 3.30 9.86 5.79
N HIS A 84 2.97 8.60 5.59
CA HIS A 84 2.34 7.78 6.62
C HIS A 84 3.26 6.63 6.97
N GLU A 85 3.56 6.48 8.26
CA GLU A 85 4.52 5.51 8.72
C GLU A 85 3.88 4.50 9.66
N VAL A 86 4.33 3.24 9.56
CA VAL A 86 4.00 2.21 10.54
C VAL A 86 5.30 1.70 11.13
N ARG A 87 5.30 1.43 12.41
CA ARG A 87 6.46 0.92 13.13
C ARG A 87 6.15 -0.44 13.72
N ILE A 88 7.12 -1.33 13.64
CA ILE A 88 6.99 -2.66 14.24
C ILE A 88 7.36 -2.51 15.71
N GLY A 89 6.35 -2.52 16.58
CA GLY A 89 6.56 -2.15 17.98
C GLY A 89 6.71 -3.31 18.95
N ASN A 90 6.34 -4.52 18.53
CA ASN A 90 6.35 -5.67 19.44
C ASN A 90 6.38 -6.97 18.64
N LYS A 91 6.38 -8.10 19.36
CA LYS A 91 6.45 -9.42 18.71
C LYS A 91 5.24 -9.75 17.87
N ASP A 92 4.07 -9.29 18.29
CA ASP A 92 2.86 -9.56 17.51
C ASP A 92 2.89 -8.84 16.18
N ASP A 93 3.34 -7.60 16.18
CA ASP A 93 3.55 -6.83 14.94
C ASP A 93 4.53 -7.55 14.03
N ALA A 94 5.63 -8.02 14.59
CA ALA A 94 6.67 -8.69 13.80
C ALA A 94 6.19 -10.01 13.20
N ALA A 95 5.19 -10.62 13.80
CA ALA A 95 4.63 -11.90 13.33
C ALA A 95 3.46 -11.69 12.37
N ALA A 96 3.05 -10.46 12.12
CA ALA A 96 1.83 -10.15 11.37
C ALA A 96 2.15 -9.40 10.08
N PHE A 97 1.13 -9.28 9.23
CA PHE A 97 1.16 -8.31 8.16
C PHE A 97 0.85 -6.95 8.77
N MET A 98 1.68 -5.97 8.48
CA MET A 98 1.50 -4.60 8.97
C MET A 98 1.28 -3.67 7.79
N TYR A 99 0.44 -2.67 7.98
CA TYR A 99 0.01 -1.77 6.91
C TYR A 99 0.23 -0.32 7.32
N THR A 100 0.67 0.50 6.36
CA THR A 100 0.63 1.95 6.57
C THR A 100 -0.81 2.42 6.40
N GLU A 101 -1.10 3.60 6.90
CA GLU A 101 -2.30 4.31 6.49
C GLU A 101 -2.18 4.67 5.02
N MET A 102 -3.31 5.04 4.42
CA MET A 102 -3.37 5.32 2.98
C MET A 102 -2.94 6.72 2.64
N THR A 103 -2.42 6.87 1.43
CA THR A 103 -2.20 8.17 0.83
C THR A 103 -3.02 8.25 -0.45
N GLU A 104 -3.69 9.37 -0.64
CA GLU A 104 -4.46 9.60 -1.85
C GLU A 104 -3.52 9.68 -3.05
N VAL A 105 -3.86 8.99 -4.13
CA VAL A 105 -3.06 9.05 -5.34
C VAL A 105 -3.91 8.67 -6.54
N GLY A 106 -3.84 9.49 -7.58
CA GLY A 106 -4.59 9.26 -8.81
C GLY A 106 -3.75 8.60 -9.89
N PRO A 107 -4.43 8.23 -11.00
CA PRO A 107 -3.74 7.62 -12.13
C PRO A 107 -2.61 8.49 -12.65
N GLY A 108 -1.52 7.85 -13.03
CA GLY A 108 -0.38 8.55 -13.58
C GLY A 108 0.59 9.10 -12.56
N SER A 109 0.21 9.07 -11.28
CA SER A 109 1.07 9.58 -10.21
C SER A 109 1.95 8.47 -9.66
N THR A 110 3.03 8.86 -9.02
CA THR A 110 4.00 7.94 -8.43
C THR A 110 3.77 7.84 -6.94
N VAL A 111 3.81 6.61 -6.42
CA VAL A 111 3.78 6.37 -4.99
C VAL A 111 5.11 5.74 -4.60
N ARG A 112 5.61 6.09 -3.43
CA ARG A 112 6.91 5.68 -2.95
C ARG A 112 6.79 5.06 -1.57
N ALA A 113 7.49 3.95 -1.37
CA ALA A 113 7.59 3.32 -0.05
C ALA A 113 9.05 3.29 0.36
N CYS A 114 9.30 3.50 1.64
CA CYS A 114 10.64 3.39 2.21
C CYS A 114 10.60 2.49 3.42
N PHE A 115 11.54 1.56 3.49
CA PHE A 115 11.69 0.64 4.61
C PHE A 115 12.97 0.99 5.35
N ARG A 116 12.87 1.22 6.65
CA ARG A 116 14.02 1.53 7.48
C ARG A 116 14.21 0.40 8.48
N PRO A 117 15.25 -0.44 8.29
CA PRO A 117 15.50 -1.54 9.21
C PRO A 117 15.84 -1.04 10.62
N ALA A 118 15.49 -1.86 11.61
CA ALA A 118 15.84 -1.57 12.99
C ALA A 118 17.35 -1.66 13.24
N THR A 119 18.00 -2.50 12.44
CA THR A 119 19.43 -2.73 12.57
C THR A 119 20.22 -1.48 12.17
N ALA A 120 21.05 -0.98 13.04
CA ALA A 120 21.76 0.29 12.83
C ALA A 120 22.61 0.32 11.57
N ASP A 121 23.19 -0.83 11.21
CA ASP A 121 24.08 -0.90 10.06
C ASP A 121 23.36 -1.10 8.73
N ALA A 122 22.08 -1.40 8.76
CA ALA A 122 21.33 -1.64 7.55
C ALA A 122 20.79 -0.32 6.99
N GLU A 123 20.85 -0.20 5.67
CA GLU A 123 20.43 1.03 5.02
C GLU A 123 18.93 1.04 4.76
N ARG A 124 18.40 2.26 4.71
CA ARG A 124 17.02 2.48 4.29
C ARG A 124 16.89 2.11 2.82
N GLU A 125 15.82 1.41 2.47
CA GLU A 125 15.53 1.00 1.10
C GLU A 125 14.22 1.61 0.65
N CYS A 126 14.24 2.31 -0.48
CA CYS A 126 13.05 2.95 -1.03
C CYS A 126 12.80 2.45 -2.44
N PHE A 127 11.53 2.39 -2.81
CA PHE A 127 11.15 2.03 -4.17
C PHE A 127 9.84 2.70 -4.52
N GLU A 128 9.58 2.80 -5.83
CA GLU A 128 8.45 3.56 -6.35
C GLU A 128 7.67 2.75 -7.36
N ALA A 129 6.40 3.15 -7.56
CA ALA A 129 5.59 2.59 -8.61
C ALA A 129 4.61 3.65 -9.10
N ARG A 130 4.25 3.56 -10.37
CA ARG A 130 3.28 4.46 -10.97
C ARG A 130 1.89 3.83 -10.89
N VAL A 131 0.91 4.63 -10.53
CA VAL A 131 -0.47 4.19 -10.42
C VAL A 131 -1.17 4.28 -11.78
N GLY A 132 -2.08 3.37 -12.02
CA GLY A 132 -2.91 3.39 -13.21
C GLY A 132 -2.19 2.91 -14.42
N GLY A 133 -1.18 2.20 -14.23
CA GLY A 133 -0.39 1.80 -15.27
C GLY A 133 -1.00 1.16 -16.41
N THR A 134 -0.74 1.24 -17.02
CA THR A 134 -0.97 0.52 -18.05
C THR A 134 0.28 -0.34 -18.37
N THR A 135 0.29 0.11 -17.87
CA THR A 135 0.94 -0.32 -18.00
C THR A 135 1.70 -0.64 -18.31
N THR A 136 1.87 -0.73 -18.51
CA THR A 136 2.55 -1.06 -18.77
C THR A 136 3.33 -1.14 -18.95
N THR A 137 3.55 -1.19 -19.08
CA THR A 137 4.37 -1.19 -19.31
C THR A 137 5.19 -1.35 -19.32
N GLY A 138 5.20 -1.55 -19.50
CA GLY A 138 6.16 -1.54 -19.43
C GLY A 138 6.92 -1.68 -19.34
N PRO A 139 7.21 -1.74 -19.64
CA PRO A 139 8.13 -1.62 -19.34
C PRO A 139 8.73 -1.46 -19.24
N ARG A 140 8.59 -1.53 -19.42
CA ARG A 140 9.19 -1.14 -19.40
C ARG A 140 9.81 -1.00 -19.35
N GLY A 141 9.37 -1.24 -19.57
CA GLY A 141 10.00 -0.84 -19.55
C GLY A 141 10.33 -0.77 -19.68
N LEU A 142 10.13 -0.86 -20.11
CA LEU A 142 10.52 -0.40 -20.34
C LEU A 142 10.90 0.03 -20.28
N ASP A 143 10.65 -0.05 -20.45
CA ASP A 143 11.06 0.60 -20.47
C ASP A 143 11.56 0.78 -20.26
N THR A 144 11.47 0.49 -20.39
CA THR A 144 12.04 0.91 -20.35
C THR A 144 12.57 1.07 -20.33
N ALA A 145 12.46 0.83 -20.52
CA ALA A 145 13.02 1.25 -20.63
C ALA A 145 13.42 1.48 -20.62
N GLY A 146 13.14 1.29 -20.88
CA GLY A 146 13.58 1.75 -20.92
C GLY A 146 13.75 1.94 -20.77
N GLY A 147 13.51 1.87 -20.97
CA GLY A 147 13.72 2.33 -20.86
C GLY A 147 13.82 2.49 -20.67
N GLU A 148 13.69 2.58 -20.84
CA GLU A 148 13.77 2.99 -20.81
C GLU A 148 14.00 3.26 -20.65
#